data_7c0c7bd479a1b7faeaa9798c6b1e6b35
#
_entry.id   7c0c7bd479a1b7faeaa9798c6b1e6b35
#
_cell.length_a   1.000
_cell.length_b   1.000
_cell.length_c   1.000
_cell.angle_alpha   90.00
_cell.angle_beta   90.00
_cell.angle_gamma   90.00
#
_symmetry.space_group_name_H-M   'P 1'
#
loop_
_entity.id
_entity.type
_entity.pdbx_description
1 polymer ?
#
loop_
_entity_poly.entity_id
_entity_poly.type
_entity_poly.pdbx_seq_one_letter_code
_entity_poly.pdbx_strand_id
1 'polypeptide(L)'
;MQWKRWTIAVLTLSLLLALAACGPAQDAADPTGEDSTTHQTGENDSPEDTQTTQENQDGQNGEEPPAKTDTVPVPESAPVDASWFDDAAFVGDSVSVTLANYNSSYGTLGKAKFFCSVSLSQTNALSYQAGNERLPEYPAGSGQHPRIEDGIAASGAKKVYLMLGMNCIASGVDRVSQDLVTLVSKIQEKSPGIAVLIESVTPMTADSPRADGSLNNFTIQEFNEKMKAICREKQWYYVNVAEAVTGDAGALKAEYSGDKAMGIHFNYDGAAAWANYLLTHVPEALK
;
A
#
# COMPACT_ATOMS: atom_id res chain seq x y z
N MET A 1 -31.03 22.68 43.70
CA MET A 1 -29.94 22.29 42.74
C MET A 1 -30.05 20.81 42.47
N GLN A 2 -30.62 20.43 41.31
CA GLN A 2 -30.82 19.03 40.93
C GLN A 2 -29.73 18.65 39.92
N TRP A 3 -28.88 17.70 40.26
CA TRP A 3 -27.89 17.11 39.35
C TRP A 3 -28.57 16.05 38.50
N LYS A 4 -28.61 16.27 37.18
CA LYS A 4 -29.05 15.26 36.21
C LYS A 4 -27.89 14.28 36.00
N ARG A 5 -28.10 13.02 36.38
CA ARG A 5 -27.24 11.88 36.08
C ARG A 5 -27.46 11.47 34.63
N TRP A 6 -26.43 11.58 33.80
CA TRP A 6 -26.40 11.02 32.45
C TRP A 6 -25.90 9.58 32.55
N THR A 7 -26.78 8.65 32.26
CA THR A 7 -26.43 7.23 32.07
C THR A 7 -25.87 7.06 30.68
N ILE A 8 -24.57 6.68 30.58
CA ILE A 8 -23.91 6.26 29.34
C ILE A 8 -24.34 4.82 29.09
N ALA A 9 -25.12 4.60 28.04
CA ALA A 9 -25.44 3.27 27.53
C ALA A 9 -24.26 2.77 26.72
N VAL A 10 -23.56 1.77 27.25
CA VAL A 10 -22.51 1.02 26.49
C VAL A 10 -23.24 0.02 25.62
N LEU A 11 -23.26 0.26 24.31
CA LEU A 11 -23.74 -0.69 23.31
C LEU A 11 -22.62 -1.69 23.03
N THR A 12 -22.70 -2.89 23.59
CA THR A 12 -21.85 -4.03 23.22
C THR A 12 -22.39 -4.64 21.93
N LEU A 13 -21.72 -4.38 20.81
CA LEU A 13 -22.02 -5.01 19.53
C LEU A 13 -21.32 -6.37 19.46
N SER A 14 -22.09 -7.44 19.63
CA SER A 14 -21.63 -8.82 19.47
C SER A 14 -21.49 -9.14 17.97
N LEU A 15 -20.26 -9.31 17.49
CA LEU A 15 -19.96 -9.70 16.12
C LEU A 15 -20.04 -11.23 15.99
N LEU A 16 -21.10 -11.75 15.37
CA LEU A 16 -21.25 -13.15 14.97
C LEU A 16 -20.42 -13.39 13.69
N LEU A 17 -19.35 -14.19 13.81
CA LEU A 17 -18.62 -14.73 12.66
C LEU A 17 -19.44 -15.82 11.97
N ALA A 18 -19.83 -15.62 10.73
CA ALA A 18 -20.27 -16.69 9.83
C ALA A 18 -19.07 -17.29 9.11
N LEU A 19 -18.71 -18.53 9.46
CA LEU A 19 -17.77 -19.37 8.73
C LEU A 19 -18.47 -19.94 7.50
N ALA A 20 -18.10 -19.51 6.31
CA ALA A 20 -18.47 -20.19 5.05
C ALA A 20 -17.32 -21.13 4.66
N ALA A 21 -17.57 -22.43 4.77
CA ALA A 21 -16.71 -23.49 4.28
C ALA A 21 -16.88 -23.63 2.77
N CYS A 22 -15.80 -23.53 1.99
CA CYS A 22 -15.73 -23.99 0.61
C CYS A 22 -15.19 -25.41 0.60
N GLY A 23 -16.02 -26.37 0.20
CA GLY A 23 -15.62 -27.75 -0.13
C GLY A 23 -15.14 -27.87 -1.59
N PRO A 24 -14.36 -28.90 -1.93
CA PRO A 24 -13.72 -29.04 -3.24
C PRO A 24 -14.68 -29.59 -4.29
N ALA A 25 -14.58 -29.10 -5.52
CA ALA A 25 -15.25 -29.66 -6.68
C ALA A 25 -14.40 -30.78 -7.28
N GLN A 26 -15.08 -31.91 -7.54
CA GLN A 26 -14.53 -33.14 -8.10
C GLN A 26 -14.39 -33.09 -9.62
N ASP A 27 -13.37 -33.81 -10.09
CA ASP A 27 -13.04 -34.18 -11.46
C ASP A 27 -14.20 -34.79 -12.24
N ALA A 28 -14.23 -34.52 -13.54
CA ALA A 28 -14.86 -35.40 -14.53
C ALA A 28 -14.00 -35.45 -15.81
N ALA A 29 -13.70 -36.65 -16.19
CA ALA A 29 -12.76 -37.18 -17.13
C ALA A 29 -13.02 -36.90 -18.61
N ASP A 30 -11.90 -36.94 -19.34
CA ASP A 30 -11.61 -37.22 -20.76
C ASP A 30 -12.55 -38.29 -21.44
N PRO A 31 -12.72 -38.36 -22.78
CA PRO A 31 -11.69 -38.94 -23.60
C PRO A 31 -11.51 -38.50 -25.09
N THR A 32 -10.27 -38.68 -25.55
CA THR A 32 -9.79 -39.22 -26.85
C THR A 32 -10.07 -38.54 -28.19
N GLY A 33 -8.98 -38.48 -29.00
CA GLY A 33 -9.00 -38.47 -30.46
C GLY A 33 -7.69 -37.98 -31.10
N GLU A 34 -6.82 -38.94 -31.37
CA GLU A 34 -5.76 -39.02 -32.42
C GLU A 34 -5.98 -38.14 -33.67
N ASP A 35 -5.04 -37.71 -34.47
CA ASP A 35 -3.80 -38.30 -35.02
C ASP A 35 -3.24 -37.31 -36.08
N SER A 36 -1.94 -37.55 -36.42
CA SER A 36 -1.27 -37.31 -37.70
C SER A 36 -0.55 -35.97 -38.02
N THR A 37 0.76 -36.08 -37.86
CA THR A 37 1.86 -35.94 -38.80
C THR A 37 1.74 -34.98 -40.01
N THR A 38 2.74 -34.13 -40.30
CA THR A 38 3.83 -34.39 -41.25
C THR A 38 4.79 -33.20 -41.33
N HIS A 39 6.06 -33.54 -41.52
CA HIS A 39 7.27 -32.79 -41.88
C HIS A 39 7.10 -31.76 -43.00
N GLN A 40 7.88 -30.69 -42.98
CA GLN A 40 8.99 -30.53 -43.93
C GLN A 40 9.90 -29.34 -43.63
N THR A 41 11.19 -29.63 -43.73
CA THR A 41 12.41 -28.86 -43.78
C THR A 41 12.48 -27.87 -44.96
N GLY A 42 13.23 -26.79 -44.78
CA GLY A 42 13.72 -25.95 -45.88
C GLY A 42 14.71 -24.91 -45.40
N GLU A 43 16.01 -25.21 -45.52
CA GLU A 43 17.14 -24.28 -45.46
C GLU A 43 17.08 -23.33 -46.67
N ASN A 44 17.56 -22.10 -46.53
CA ASN A 44 18.78 -21.57 -47.13
C ASN A 44 18.85 -20.05 -47.19
N ASP A 45 20.00 -19.57 -46.84
CA ASP A 45 20.92 -18.58 -47.40
C ASP A 45 20.69 -17.07 -47.26
N SER A 46 21.69 -16.52 -46.62
CA SER A 46 22.21 -15.15 -46.72
C SER A 46 22.83 -14.91 -48.13
N PRO A 47 23.06 -13.68 -48.63
CA PRO A 47 24.17 -12.87 -48.14
C PRO A 47 23.98 -11.33 -48.10
N GLU A 48 24.94 -10.70 -47.39
CA GLU A 48 25.46 -9.34 -47.35
C GLU A 48 25.10 -8.40 -48.53
N ASP A 49 24.77 -7.14 -48.18
CA ASP A 49 25.59 -6.05 -48.73
C ASP A 49 25.52 -4.76 -47.91
N THR A 50 26.69 -4.16 -47.83
CA THR A 50 27.09 -2.94 -47.15
C THR A 50 26.64 -1.72 -47.94
N GLN A 51 26.13 -0.64 -47.30
CA GLN A 51 26.61 0.70 -47.65
C GLN A 51 26.17 1.78 -46.63
N THR A 52 27.18 2.47 -46.18
CA THR A 52 27.31 3.74 -45.45
C THR A 52 26.59 4.90 -46.14
N THR A 53 25.92 5.80 -45.38
CA THR A 53 26.12 7.25 -45.51
C THR A 53 25.41 8.07 -44.40
N GLN A 54 26.21 8.77 -43.64
CA GLN A 54 26.17 10.16 -43.10
C GLN A 54 24.94 10.75 -42.46
N GLU A 55 25.19 11.11 -41.21
CA GLU A 55 24.94 12.36 -40.48
C GLU A 55 23.79 13.27 -40.91
N ASN A 56 22.89 13.50 -39.97
CA ASN A 56 22.44 14.85 -39.64
C ASN A 56 22.21 14.97 -38.14
N GLN A 57 23.07 15.76 -37.51
CA GLN A 57 22.87 16.31 -36.15
C GLN A 57 21.73 17.29 -36.21
N ASP A 58 20.66 17.01 -35.46
CA ASP A 58 19.80 18.06 -34.98
C ASP A 58 19.68 17.89 -33.46
N GLY A 59 20.33 18.82 -32.76
CA GLY A 59 20.35 18.88 -31.30
C GLY A 59 18.99 19.24 -30.76
N GLN A 60 18.30 18.25 -30.21
CA GLN A 60 17.32 18.49 -29.15
C GLN A 60 17.99 18.19 -27.81
N ASN A 61 18.34 19.27 -27.13
CA ASN A 61 18.67 19.30 -25.72
C ASN A 61 17.41 18.87 -24.96
N GLY A 62 17.13 17.57 -24.93
CA GLY A 62 16.21 16.98 -23.99
C GLY A 62 16.94 16.95 -22.65
N GLU A 63 16.61 17.86 -21.78
CA GLU A 63 17.00 17.81 -20.37
C GLU A 63 16.48 16.48 -19.82
N GLU A 64 17.37 15.51 -19.69
CA GLU A 64 17.08 14.23 -19.05
C GLU A 64 16.63 14.56 -17.62
N PRO A 65 15.43 14.14 -17.17
CA PRO A 65 15.00 14.42 -15.81
C PRO A 65 16.09 13.94 -14.85
N PRO A 66 16.44 14.72 -13.82
CA PRO A 66 17.55 14.40 -12.93
C PRO A 66 17.36 12.99 -12.43
N ALA A 67 18.41 12.16 -12.60
CA ALA A 67 18.45 10.79 -12.12
C ALA A 67 17.97 10.79 -10.66
N LYS A 68 16.84 10.14 -10.38
CA LYS A 68 16.35 9.98 -9.01
C LYS A 68 17.45 9.22 -8.28
N THR A 69 18.19 9.96 -7.45
CA THR A 69 19.21 9.39 -6.58
C THR A 69 18.58 8.26 -5.78
N ASP A 70 19.33 7.21 -5.53
CA ASP A 70 18.95 5.94 -4.88
C ASP A 70 18.39 6.20 -3.45
N THR A 71 17.12 6.63 -3.37
CA THR A 71 16.43 7.02 -2.14
C THR A 71 15.47 5.91 -1.66
N VAL A 72 15.90 4.68 -1.73
CA VAL A 72 15.11 3.52 -1.30
C VAL A 72 15.91 2.70 -0.29
N PRO A 73 15.60 2.78 1.01
CA PRO A 73 14.54 3.61 1.64
C PRO A 73 14.87 5.11 1.64
N VAL A 74 13.82 5.95 1.78
CA VAL A 74 13.98 7.39 1.97
C VAL A 74 14.78 7.63 3.26
N PRO A 75 15.91 8.35 3.21
CA PRO A 75 16.74 8.59 4.38
C PRO A 75 16.11 9.63 5.32
N GLU A 76 16.57 9.61 6.57
CA GLU A 76 16.23 10.66 7.52
C GLU A 76 16.75 12.03 7.04
N SER A 77 15.94 13.06 7.22
CA SER A 77 16.25 14.44 6.87
C SER A 77 15.78 15.40 7.97
N ALA A 78 16.09 16.69 7.81
CA ALA A 78 15.48 17.69 8.67
C ALA A 78 13.95 17.60 8.59
N PRO A 79 13.23 17.74 9.73
CA PRO A 79 11.79 17.62 9.76
C PRO A 79 11.13 18.69 8.91
N VAL A 80 10.04 18.31 8.24
CA VAL A 80 9.18 19.24 7.51
C VAL A 80 8.03 19.73 8.39
N ASP A 81 7.42 20.83 8.03
CA ASP A 81 6.19 21.31 8.67
C ASP A 81 5.00 20.41 8.32
N ALA A 82 3.99 20.37 9.18
CA ALA A 82 2.75 19.62 8.96
C ALA A 82 2.08 19.97 7.61
N SER A 83 2.20 21.23 7.14
CA SER A 83 1.67 21.67 5.85
C SER A 83 2.27 20.96 4.63
N TRP A 84 3.42 20.32 4.77
CA TRP A 84 3.99 19.44 3.75
C TRP A 84 2.99 18.36 3.28
N PHE A 85 2.14 17.89 4.19
CA PHE A 85 1.16 16.85 3.92
C PHE A 85 -0.20 17.38 3.44
N ASP A 86 -0.39 18.69 3.30
CA ASP A 86 -1.70 19.26 2.92
C ASP A 86 -2.21 18.80 1.55
N ASP A 87 -1.30 18.41 0.65
CA ASP A 87 -1.58 17.84 -0.66
C ASP A 87 -1.28 16.33 -0.75
N ALA A 88 -1.16 15.66 0.39
CA ALA A 88 -0.95 14.22 0.47
C ALA A 88 -2.26 13.45 0.65
N ALA A 89 -2.33 12.26 0.03
CA ALA A 89 -3.32 11.23 0.29
C ALA A 89 -2.64 10.02 0.96
N PHE A 90 -3.26 9.47 2.00
CA PHE A 90 -2.84 8.25 2.67
C PHE A 90 -3.84 7.14 2.36
N VAL A 91 -3.37 6.02 1.83
CA VAL A 91 -4.19 4.83 1.54
C VAL A 91 -3.76 3.71 2.46
N GLY A 92 -4.72 3.15 3.21
CA GLY A 92 -4.36 2.10 4.14
C GLY A 92 -5.55 1.36 4.75
N ASP A 93 -5.22 0.37 5.57
CA ASP A 93 -6.17 -0.48 6.27
C ASP A 93 -6.51 0.04 7.68
N SER A 94 -6.97 -0.86 8.57
CA SER A 94 -7.33 -0.54 9.95
C SER A 94 -6.17 0.03 10.78
N VAL A 95 -4.93 -0.31 10.47
CA VAL A 95 -3.75 0.25 11.14
C VAL A 95 -3.62 1.73 10.77
N SER A 96 -3.80 2.06 9.49
CA SER A 96 -3.79 3.44 8.99
C SER A 96 -4.99 4.28 9.46
N VAL A 97 -6.13 3.64 9.80
CA VAL A 97 -7.25 4.34 10.46
C VAL A 97 -6.82 4.91 11.81
N THR A 98 -5.93 4.23 12.54
CA THR A 98 -5.38 4.77 13.79
C THR A 98 -4.54 6.03 13.54
N LEU A 99 -3.72 6.06 12.49
CA LEU A 99 -2.97 7.25 12.07
C LEU A 99 -3.91 8.41 11.67
N ALA A 100 -4.98 8.11 10.92
CA ALA A 100 -5.99 9.09 10.53
C ALA A 100 -6.68 9.73 11.75
N ASN A 101 -7.07 8.90 12.73
CA ASN A 101 -7.67 9.37 13.99
C ASN A 101 -6.69 10.20 14.83
N TYR A 102 -5.42 9.77 14.88
CA TYR A 102 -4.36 10.53 15.52
C TYR A 102 -4.18 11.90 14.86
N ASN A 103 -4.07 11.93 13.53
CA ASN A 103 -3.94 13.19 12.78
C ASN A 103 -5.15 14.11 12.96
N SER A 104 -6.36 13.56 13.00
CA SER A 104 -7.59 14.33 13.28
C SER A 104 -7.55 15.00 14.66
N SER A 105 -6.87 14.37 15.63
CA SER A 105 -6.77 14.88 17.00
C SER A 105 -5.63 15.89 17.19
N TYR A 106 -4.51 15.70 16.48
CA TYR A 106 -3.26 16.44 16.75
C TYR A 106 -2.76 17.27 15.57
N GLY A 107 -3.24 17.04 14.35
CA GLY A 107 -2.86 17.79 13.15
C GLY A 107 -1.41 17.62 12.70
N THR A 108 -0.73 16.56 13.16
CA THR A 108 0.72 16.34 12.90
C THR A 108 1.04 16.21 11.42
N LEU A 109 0.11 15.67 10.63
CA LEU A 109 0.22 15.53 9.17
C LEU A 109 -0.69 16.54 8.43
N GLY A 110 -0.89 17.72 9.00
CA GLY A 110 -1.63 18.84 8.39
C GLY A 110 -3.02 18.42 7.90
N LYS A 111 -3.36 18.85 6.67
CA LYS A 111 -4.65 18.58 6.01
C LYS A 111 -4.60 17.35 5.10
N ALA A 112 -3.75 16.38 5.38
CA ALA A 112 -3.67 15.13 4.62
C ALA A 112 -5.05 14.47 4.49
N LYS A 113 -5.31 13.83 3.33
CA LYS A 113 -6.55 13.12 3.05
C LYS A 113 -6.32 11.63 3.31
N PHE A 114 -7.21 11.01 4.10
CA PHE A 114 -7.07 9.61 4.47
C PHE A 114 -8.10 8.76 3.74
N PHE A 115 -7.63 7.88 2.87
CA PHE A 115 -8.38 6.84 2.19
C PHE A 115 -8.14 5.50 2.89
N CYS A 116 -8.53 5.44 4.15
CA CYS A 116 -8.30 4.30 5.03
C CYS A 116 -9.61 3.64 5.43
N SER A 117 -9.65 2.31 5.42
CA SER A 117 -10.84 1.55 5.81
C SER A 117 -10.45 0.23 6.47
N VAL A 118 -11.27 -0.21 7.44
CA VAL A 118 -11.08 -1.50 8.12
C VAL A 118 -11.11 -2.63 7.08
N SER A 119 -10.15 -3.56 7.18
CA SER A 119 -9.99 -4.70 6.28
C SER A 119 -9.68 -4.34 4.81
N LEU A 120 -9.35 -3.08 4.52
CA LEU A 120 -8.88 -2.72 3.17
C LEU A 120 -7.59 -3.48 2.86
N SER A 121 -7.45 -3.92 1.63
CA SER A 121 -6.24 -4.49 1.05
C SER A 121 -6.16 -4.07 -0.42
N GLN A 122 -4.98 -4.12 -1.02
CA GLN A 122 -4.83 -3.86 -2.44
C GLN A 122 -5.68 -4.82 -3.28
N THR A 123 -5.77 -6.08 -2.88
CA THR A 123 -6.57 -7.09 -3.59
C THR A 123 -8.07 -6.76 -3.60
N ASN A 124 -8.65 -6.40 -2.44
CA ASN A 124 -10.07 -6.06 -2.40
C ASN A 124 -10.37 -4.65 -2.95
N ALA A 125 -9.45 -3.70 -2.81
CA ALA A 125 -9.57 -2.39 -3.44
C ALA A 125 -9.69 -2.48 -4.97
N LEU A 126 -8.94 -3.41 -5.59
CA LEU A 126 -9.04 -3.69 -7.03
C LEU A 126 -10.37 -4.31 -7.44
N SER A 127 -11.01 -5.09 -6.57
CA SER A 127 -12.27 -5.80 -6.87
C SER A 127 -13.53 -4.99 -6.55
N TYR A 128 -13.47 -4.07 -5.57
CA TYR A 128 -14.63 -3.29 -5.16
C TYR A 128 -15.05 -2.28 -6.24
N GLN A 129 -16.36 -2.15 -6.43
CA GLN A 129 -16.94 -1.12 -7.27
C GLN A 129 -17.23 0.14 -6.45
N ALA A 130 -17.34 1.30 -7.12
CA ALA A 130 -17.78 2.53 -6.49
C ALA A 130 -19.13 2.33 -5.79
N GLY A 131 -19.31 2.94 -4.61
CA GLY A 131 -20.48 2.76 -3.76
C GLY A 131 -20.39 1.58 -2.80
N ASN A 132 -19.33 0.76 -2.84
CA ASN A 132 -19.11 -0.27 -1.84
C ASN A 132 -18.66 0.38 -0.52
N GLU A 133 -19.45 0.23 0.55
CA GLU A 133 -19.21 0.83 1.87
C GLU A 133 -17.91 0.37 2.56
N ARG A 134 -17.23 -0.64 2.02
CA ARG A 134 -15.89 -1.05 2.47
C ARG A 134 -14.78 -0.20 1.89
N LEU A 135 -15.06 0.56 0.82
CA LEU A 135 -14.16 1.60 0.34
C LEU A 135 -14.23 2.81 1.27
N PRO A 136 -13.13 3.57 1.41
CA PRO A 136 -13.13 4.81 2.17
C PRO A 136 -14.16 5.81 1.64
N GLU A 137 -14.82 6.51 2.55
CA GLU A 137 -15.70 7.61 2.21
C GLU A 137 -14.91 8.83 1.74
N TYR A 138 -15.33 9.43 0.64
CA TYR A 138 -14.72 10.67 0.18
C TYR A 138 -15.70 11.52 -0.66
N PRO A 139 -15.87 12.84 -0.36
CA PRO A 139 -15.34 13.53 0.81
C PRO A 139 -15.93 12.98 2.12
N ALA A 140 -15.23 13.14 3.23
CA ALA A 140 -15.70 12.67 4.54
C ALA A 140 -17.08 13.24 4.88
N GLY A 141 -18.01 12.41 5.37
CA GLY A 141 -19.39 12.77 5.69
C GLY A 141 -20.33 12.90 4.48
N SER A 142 -19.89 12.51 3.27
CA SER A 142 -20.70 12.60 2.05
C SER A 142 -21.57 11.37 1.78
N GLY A 143 -21.29 10.25 2.42
CA GLY A 143 -21.88 8.94 2.10
C GLY A 143 -21.43 8.37 0.76
N GLN A 144 -20.40 8.95 0.13
CA GLN A 144 -19.86 8.48 -1.15
C GLN A 144 -18.61 7.64 -0.94
N HIS A 145 -18.57 6.48 -1.59
CA HIS A 145 -17.46 5.52 -1.53
C HIS A 145 -16.88 5.32 -2.94
N PRO A 146 -16.04 6.27 -3.42
CA PRO A 146 -15.39 6.14 -4.72
C PRO A 146 -14.39 4.98 -4.71
N ARG A 147 -13.99 4.51 -5.88
CA ARG A 147 -12.79 3.68 -5.99
C ARG A 147 -11.58 4.49 -5.52
N ILE A 148 -10.55 3.81 -5.00
CA ILE A 148 -9.37 4.48 -4.42
C ILE A 148 -8.77 5.48 -5.42
N GLU A 149 -8.52 5.05 -6.65
CA GLU A 149 -7.94 5.88 -7.70
C GLU A 149 -8.79 7.11 -8.05
N ASP A 150 -10.12 6.95 -8.06
CA ASP A 150 -11.05 8.04 -8.36
C ASP A 150 -11.14 9.04 -7.19
N GLY A 151 -11.14 8.54 -5.95
CA GLY A 151 -11.13 9.37 -4.75
C GLY A 151 -9.84 10.20 -4.63
N ILE A 152 -8.68 9.60 -4.90
CA ILE A 152 -7.39 10.31 -4.91
C ILE A 152 -7.39 11.40 -5.99
N ALA A 153 -7.83 11.09 -7.21
CA ALA A 153 -7.92 12.08 -8.28
C ALA A 153 -8.85 13.25 -7.90
N ALA A 154 -10.02 12.95 -7.33
CA ALA A 154 -10.97 13.97 -6.87
C ALA A 154 -10.40 14.83 -5.73
N SER A 155 -9.49 14.31 -4.91
CA SER A 155 -8.85 15.04 -3.80
C SER A 155 -7.82 16.08 -4.26
N GLY A 156 -7.32 15.96 -5.49
CA GLY A 156 -6.26 16.80 -6.04
C GLY A 156 -4.89 16.55 -5.38
N ALA A 157 -4.70 15.42 -4.71
CA ALA A 157 -3.44 15.06 -4.07
C ALA A 157 -2.27 15.02 -5.07
N LYS A 158 -1.10 15.48 -4.63
CA LYS A 158 0.15 15.46 -5.40
C LYS A 158 1.09 14.35 -4.94
N LYS A 159 0.86 13.82 -3.77
CA LYS A 159 1.60 12.72 -3.14
C LYS A 159 0.62 11.67 -2.65
N VAL A 160 0.94 10.39 -2.83
CA VAL A 160 0.17 9.30 -2.25
C VAL A 160 1.10 8.39 -1.44
N TYR A 161 0.77 8.21 -0.18
CA TYR A 161 1.37 7.25 0.74
C TYR A 161 0.49 6.02 0.80
N LEU A 162 1.07 4.82 0.63
CA LEU A 162 0.32 3.57 0.66
C LEU A 162 0.93 2.59 1.66
N MET A 163 0.16 2.20 2.68
CA MET A 163 0.46 1.07 3.57
C MET A 163 -0.68 0.06 3.50
N LEU A 164 -0.52 -0.95 2.66
CA LEU A 164 -1.46 -2.06 2.48
C LEU A 164 -0.68 -3.38 2.44
N GLY A 165 -1.21 -4.41 3.04
CA GLY A 165 -0.56 -5.73 3.07
C GLY A 165 -1.09 -6.62 4.18
N MET A 166 -1.23 -6.10 5.39
CA MET A 166 -1.60 -6.88 6.59
C MET A 166 -2.79 -7.82 6.35
N ASN A 167 -3.79 -7.38 5.60
CA ASN A 167 -5.01 -8.16 5.35
C ASN A 167 -4.91 -9.17 4.20
N CYS A 168 -3.79 -9.26 3.49
CA CYS A 168 -3.69 -10.14 2.31
C CYS A 168 -2.33 -10.82 2.11
N ILE A 169 -1.27 -10.45 2.84
CA ILE A 169 0.08 -11.06 2.70
C ILE A 169 0.02 -12.58 2.79
N ALA A 170 -0.82 -13.13 3.67
CA ALA A 170 -1.05 -14.57 3.82
C ALA A 170 -1.49 -15.27 2.52
N SER A 171 -1.98 -14.53 1.53
CA SER A 171 -2.39 -15.08 0.23
C SER A 171 -1.23 -15.22 -0.78
N GLY A 172 0.00 -14.93 -0.34
CA GLY A 172 1.23 -15.06 -1.13
C GLY A 172 1.84 -13.72 -1.50
N VAL A 173 3.09 -13.52 -1.10
CA VAL A 173 3.84 -12.26 -1.23
C VAL A 173 3.90 -11.76 -2.67
N ASP A 174 4.23 -12.64 -3.63
CA ASP A 174 4.36 -12.26 -5.04
C ASP A 174 3.05 -11.69 -5.61
N ARG A 175 1.94 -12.39 -5.38
CA ARG A 175 0.63 -11.99 -5.87
C ARG A 175 0.20 -10.66 -5.28
N VAL A 176 0.28 -10.50 -3.95
CA VAL A 176 -0.21 -9.28 -3.30
C VAL A 176 0.70 -8.08 -3.57
N SER A 177 1.99 -8.29 -3.83
CA SER A 177 2.88 -7.24 -4.32
C SER A 177 2.46 -6.77 -5.72
N GLN A 178 2.10 -7.69 -6.63
CA GLN A 178 1.62 -7.35 -7.97
C GLN A 178 0.26 -6.65 -7.92
N ASP A 179 -0.63 -7.04 -7.01
CA ASP A 179 -1.90 -6.35 -6.78
C ASP A 179 -1.65 -4.88 -6.35
N LEU A 180 -0.64 -4.63 -5.50
CA LEU A 180 -0.28 -3.27 -5.10
C LEU A 180 0.27 -2.46 -6.29
N VAL A 181 1.13 -3.05 -7.11
CA VAL A 181 1.61 -2.43 -8.36
C VAL A 181 0.44 -2.06 -9.26
N THR A 182 -0.54 -2.94 -9.41
CA THR A 182 -1.73 -2.70 -10.23
C THR A 182 -2.58 -1.55 -9.67
N LEU A 183 -2.77 -1.49 -8.35
CA LEU A 183 -3.49 -0.39 -7.70
C LEU A 183 -2.77 0.95 -7.92
N VAL A 184 -1.46 0.99 -7.73
CA VAL A 184 -0.65 2.21 -7.97
C VAL A 184 -0.73 2.64 -9.43
N SER A 185 -0.68 1.70 -10.39
CA SER A 185 -0.83 2.03 -11.82
C SER A 185 -2.17 2.70 -12.12
N LYS A 186 -3.26 2.24 -11.49
CA LYS A 186 -4.58 2.89 -11.62
C LYS A 186 -4.62 4.28 -10.99
N ILE A 187 -3.94 4.47 -9.86
CA ILE A 187 -3.81 5.79 -9.23
C ILE A 187 -3.04 6.74 -10.16
N GLN A 188 -1.92 6.30 -10.74
CA GLN A 188 -1.13 7.11 -11.67
C GLN A 188 -1.86 7.41 -12.97
N GLU A 189 -2.68 6.48 -13.48
CA GLU A 189 -3.55 6.71 -14.65
C GLU A 189 -4.56 7.85 -14.39
N LYS A 190 -5.20 7.87 -13.20
CA LYS A 190 -6.18 8.90 -12.82
C LYS A 190 -5.56 10.18 -12.31
N SER A 191 -4.33 10.12 -11.83
CA SER A 191 -3.57 11.25 -11.28
C SER A 191 -2.16 11.29 -11.88
N PRO A 192 -2.01 11.70 -13.15
CA PRO A 192 -0.70 11.76 -13.81
C PRO A 192 0.27 12.66 -13.04
N GLY A 193 1.49 12.16 -12.83
CA GLY A 193 2.55 12.89 -12.13
C GLY A 193 2.45 12.85 -10.59
N ILE A 194 1.49 12.11 -10.01
CA ILE A 194 1.44 11.92 -8.56
C ILE A 194 2.70 11.22 -8.06
N ALA A 195 3.31 11.75 -7.01
CA ALA A 195 4.44 11.11 -6.36
C ALA A 195 3.95 9.91 -5.53
N VAL A 196 4.56 8.74 -5.73
CA VAL A 196 4.19 7.49 -5.06
C VAL A 196 5.20 7.19 -3.96
N LEU A 197 4.71 7.05 -2.73
CA LEU A 197 5.47 6.69 -1.54
C LEU A 197 4.86 5.42 -0.92
N ILE A 198 5.56 4.31 -1.06
CA ILE A 198 5.15 3.03 -0.45
C ILE A 198 5.71 2.99 0.96
N GLU A 199 4.84 2.82 1.94
CA GLU A 199 5.24 2.61 3.33
C GLU A 199 5.40 1.11 3.61
N SER A 200 6.40 0.77 4.43
CA SER A 200 6.53 -0.60 4.92
C SER A 200 5.32 -0.99 5.76
N VAL A 201 4.82 -2.21 5.58
CA VAL A 201 3.85 -2.81 6.51
C VAL A 201 4.53 -2.99 7.87
N THR A 202 3.85 -2.55 8.92
CA THR A 202 4.37 -2.60 10.29
C THR A 202 4.30 -4.01 10.87
N PRO A 203 5.23 -4.40 11.74
CA PRO A 203 5.23 -5.74 12.33
C PRO A 203 4.07 -5.91 13.33
N MET A 204 3.79 -7.17 13.64
CA MET A 204 2.91 -7.60 14.73
C MET A 204 3.72 -7.71 16.03
N THR A 205 3.05 -7.65 17.20
CA THR A 205 3.70 -7.98 18.48
C THR A 205 4.27 -9.40 18.46
N ALA A 206 5.29 -9.66 19.26
CA ALA A 206 5.97 -10.95 19.30
C ALA A 206 5.03 -12.12 19.70
N ASP A 207 4.02 -11.82 20.52
CA ASP A 207 3.02 -12.73 21.04
C ASP A 207 1.65 -12.59 20.36
N SER A 208 1.61 -11.99 19.16
CA SER A 208 0.37 -11.79 18.43
C SER A 208 -0.40 -13.09 18.23
N PRO A 209 -1.67 -13.19 18.69
CA PRO A 209 -2.49 -14.37 18.45
C PRO A 209 -2.96 -14.51 16.99
N ARG A 210 -2.68 -13.49 16.15
CA ARG A 210 -2.96 -13.54 14.71
C ARG A 210 -1.81 -14.11 13.89
N ALA A 211 -0.61 -14.27 14.50
CA ALA A 211 0.51 -14.89 13.83
C ALA A 211 0.22 -16.38 13.59
N ASP A 212 0.35 -16.82 12.36
CA ASP A 212 0.23 -18.21 11.93
C ASP A 212 1.33 -18.56 10.91
N GLY A 213 1.23 -19.71 10.25
CA GLY A 213 2.21 -20.15 9.26
C GLY A 213 2.33 -19.24 8.03
N SER A 214 1.29 -18.48 7.70
CA SER A 214 1.21 -17.62 6.50
C SER A 214 1.20 -16.12 6.82
N LEU A 215 0.72 -15.71 8.00
CA LEU A 215 0.77 -14.34 8.48
C LEU A 215 1.64 -14.27 9.75
N ASN A 216 2.84 -13.74 9.63
CA ASN A 216 3.78 -13.56 10.73
C ASN A 216 4.81 -12.49 10.37
N ASN A 217 5.66 -12.08 11.31
CA ASN A 217 6.63 -11.02 11.06
C ASN A 217 7.67 -11.38 9.98
N PHE A 218 7.93 -12.66 9.74
CA PHE A 218 8.81 -13.09 8.66
C PHE A 218 8.18 -12.81 7.28
N THR A 219 6.91 -13.20 7.08
CA THR A 219 6.21 -12.94 5.81
C THR A 219 5.94 -11.44 5.59
N ILE A 220 5.73 -10.67 6.66
CA ILE A 220 5.65 -9.21 6.59
C ILE A 220 6.97 -8.61 6.11
N GLN A 221 8.09 -9.06 6.66
CA GLN A 221 9.43 -8.61 6.24
C GLN A 221 9.73 -9.00 4.79
N GLU A 222 9.39 -10.22 4.37
CA GLU A 222 9.52 -10.68 2.98
C GLU A 222 8.75 -9.77 2.02
N PHE A 223 7.51 -9.44 2.35
CA PHE A 223 6.71 -8.49 1.57
C PHE A 223 7.35 -7.09 1.52
N ASN A 224 7.83 -6.59 2.64
CA ASN A 224 8.49 -5.28 2.72
C ASN A 224 9.76 -5.22 1.84
N GLU A 225 10.61 -6.26 1.88
CA GLU A 225 11.79 -6.33 1.00
C GLU A 225 11.41 -6.46 -0.47
N LYS A 226 10.36 -7.20 -0.79
CA LYS A 226 9.82 -7.28 -2.16
C LYS A 226 9.34 -5.91 -2.65
N MET A 227 8.56 -5.19 -1.84
CA MET A 227 8.08 -3.86 -2.20
C MET A 227 9.20 -2.83 -2.32
N LYS A 228 10.22 -2.91 -1.47
CA LYS A 228 11.42 -2.09 -1.57
C LYS A 228 12.18 -2.32 -2.89
N ALA A 229 12.30 -3.57 -3.35
CA ALA A 229 12.88 -3.88 -4.66
C ALA A 229 12.03 -3.31 -5.81
N ILE A 230 10.70 -3.47 -5.74
CA ILE A 230 9.77 -2.91 -6.73
C ILE A 230 9.84 -1.37 -6.76
N CYS A 231 9.96 -0.71 -5.61
CA CYS A 231 10.11 0.74 -5.56
C CYS A 231 11.36 1.22 -6.31
N ARG A 232 12.50 0.51 -6.19
CA ARG A 232 13.70 0.82 -6.99
C ARG A 232 13.44 0.67 -8.49
N GLU A 233 12.83 -0.44 -8.90
CA GLU A 233 12.50 -0.71 -10.31
C GLU A 233 11.55 0.33 -10.90
N LYS A 234 10.49 0.67 -10.16
CA LYS A 234 9.44 1.61 -10.59
C LYS A 234 9.79 3.08 -10.36
N GLN A 235 10.95 3.36 -9.73
CA GLN A 235 11.33 4.69 -9.29
C GLN A 235 10.31 5.36 -8.38
N TRP A 236 9.66 4.56 -7.51
CA TRP A 236 8.83 5.04 -6.41
C TRP A 236 9.67 5.22 -5.15
N TYR A 237 9.17 6.00 -4.23
CA TYR A 237 9.79 6.16 -2.93
C TYR A 237 9.34 5.02 -2.00
N TYR A 238 10.24 4.58 -1.13
CA TYR A 238 9.93 3.60 -0.08
C TYR A 238 10.25 4.22 1.28
N VAL A 239 9.22 4.34 2.14
CA VAL A 239 9.33 4.92 3.48
C VAL A 239 9.25 3.79 4.50
N ASN A 240 10.34 3.54 5.24
CA ASN A 240 10.44 2.38 6.13
C ASN A 240 9.82 2.66 7.52
N VAL A 241 8.52 2.96 7.56
CA VAL A 241 7.80 3.31 8.81
C VAL A 241 7.86 2.21 9.88
N ALA A 242 8.07 0.94 9.49
CA ALA A 242 8.28 -0.15 10.43
C ALA A 242 9.46 0.11 11.39
N GLU A 243 10.49 0.81 10.93
CA GLU A 243 11.67 1.15 11.74
C GLU A 243 11.31 1.95 12.99
N ALA A 244 10.36 2.87 12.89
CA ALA A 244 9.92 3.70 14.01
C ALA A 244 9.27 2.90 15.15
N VAL A 245 8.62 1.78 14.80
CA VAL A 245 7.73 1.05 15.71
C VAL A 245 8.24 -0.34 16.09
N THR A 246 9.31 -0.80 15.45
CA THR A 246 9.90 -2.12 15.69
C THR A 246 10.84 -2.08 16.90
N GLY A 247 10.70 -3.05 17.80
CA GLY A 247 11.63 -3.30 18.91
C GLY A 247 12.76 -4.28 18.53
N ASP A 248 13.62 -4.59 19.51
CA ASP A 248 14.85 -5.39 19.31
C ASP A 248 14.61 -6.79 18.73
N ALA A 249 13.42 -7.36 18.93
CA ALA A 249 13.07 -8.68 18.40
C ALA A 249 12.48 -8.65 16.98
N GLY A 250 12.50 -7.52 16.28
CA GLY A 250 11.87 -7.38 14.97
C GLY A 250 10.33 -7.37 15.00
N ALA A 251 9.74 -7.21 16.18
CA ALA A 251 8.31 -7.18 16.42
C ALA A 251 7.86 -5.77 16.82
N LEU A 252 6.56 -5.50 16.69
CA LEU A 252 5.96 -4.26 17.20
C LEU A 252 6.25 -4.11 18.69
N LYS A 253 6.75 -2.94 19.09
CA LYS A 253 6.94 -2.59 20.50
C LYS A 253 5.62 -2.73 21.26
N ALA A 254 5.65 -3.45 22.39
CA ALA A 254 4.45 -3.74 23.18
C ALA A 254 3.74 -2.46 23.68
N GLU A 255 4.51 -1.41 23.99
CA GLU A 255 3.99 -0.10 24.40
C GLU A 255 3.23 0.64 23.28
N TYR A 256 3.45 0.30 22.01
CA TYR A 256 2.75 0.88 20.88
C TYR A 256 1.51 0.10 20.46
N SER A 257 1.30 -1.10 21.02
CA SER A 257 0.12 -1.91 20.71
C SER A 257 -1.15 -1.36 21.37
N GLY A 258 -2.18 -1.15 20.57
CA GLY A 258 -3.52 -0.74 21.01
C GLY A 258 -4.49 -1.91 21.18
N ASP A 259 -4.14 -3.10 20.70
CA ASP A 259 -4.99 -4.27 20.81
C ASP A 259 -4.19 -5.54 21.15
N LYS A 260 -4.33 -6.00 22.36
CA LYS A 260 -3.75 -7.29 22.78
C LYS A 260 -4.45 -8.50 22.13
N ALA A 261 -5.64 -8.31 21.57
CA ALA A 261 -6.41 -9.38 20.96
C ALA A 261 -5.86 -9.78 19.57
N MET A 262 -5.19 -8.86 18.88
CA MET A 262 -4.60 -9.12 17.58
C MET A 262 -3.10 -8.80 17.52
N GLY A 263 -2.61 -7.85 18.33
CA GLY A 263 -1.22 -7.44 18.35
C GLY A 263 -0.78 -6.75 17.05
N ILE A 264 -1.70 -6.07 16.37
CA ILE A 264 -1.51 -5.45 15.06
C ILE A 264 -1.71 -3.93 15.11
N HIS A 265 -2.78 -3.49 15.78
CA HIS A 265 -3.19 -2.09 15.77
C HIS A 265 -2.41 -1.27 16.80
N PHE A 266 -2.19 0.00 16.46
CA PHE A 266 -1.50 0.94 17.33
C PHE A 266 -2.44 1.56 18.37
N ASN A 267 -1.85 1.98 19.48
CA ASN A 267 -2.37 3.07 20.30
C ASN A 267 -1.86 4.42 19.75
N TYR A 268 -2.19 5.51 20.41
CA TYR A 268 -1.77 6.84 19.95
C TYR A 268 -0.27 7.09 20.07
N ASP A 269 0.44 6.41 20.96
CA ASP A 269 1.90 6.54 21.05
C ASP A 269 2.58 5.90 19.84
N GLY A 270 2.09 4.75 19.39
CA GLY A 270 2.55 4.12 18.14
C GLY A 270 2.21 4.96 16.91
N ALA A 271 1.01 5.53 16.85
CA ALA A 271 0.62 6.45 15.77
C ALA A 271 1.46 7.73 15.77
N ALA A 272 1.82 8.26 16.96
CA ALA A 272 2.71 9.40 17.10
C ALA A 272 4.12 9.08 16.60
N ALA A 273 4.67 7.91 16.95
CA ALA A 273 5.97 7.48 16.46
C ALA A 273 6.00 7.40 14.93
N TRP A 274 4.95 6.84 14.33
CA TRP A 274 4.79 6.80 12.87
C TRP A 274 4.68 8.19 12.26
N ALA A 275 3.79 9.05 12.76
CA ALA A 275 3.63 10.41 12.24
C ALA A 275 4.94 11.22 12.32
N ASN A 276 5.67 11.11 13.45
CA ASN A 276 6.95 11.79 13.62
C ASN A 276 8.03 11.25 12.66
N TYR A 277 8.03 9.94 12.38
CA TYR A 277 8.91 9.35 11.37
C TYR A 277 8.65 9.94 9.98
N LEU A 278 7.38 10.11 9.60
CA LEU A 278 7.00 10.71 8.33
C LEU A 278 7.48 12.16 8.19
N LEU A 279 7.50 12.95 9.27
CA LEU A 279 8.01 14.32 9.26
C LEU A 279 9.50 14.41 8.91
N THR A 280 10.28 13.38 9.21
CA THR A 280 11.72 13.35 9.00
C THR A 280 12.17 12.48 7.83
N HIS A 281 11.25 11.75 7.18
CA HIS A 281 11.55 10.84 6.07
C HIS A 281 10.79 11.26 4.82
N VAL A 282 11.12 12.45 4.31
CA VAL A 282 10.56 13.00 3.08
C VAL A 282 11.62 13.02 1.97
N PRO A 283 11.25 12.61 0.74
CA PRO A 283 12.19 12.64 -0.37
C PRO A 283 12.67 14.07 -0.66
N GLU A 284 13.97 14.29 -0.74
CA GLU A 284 14.54 15.60 -1.02
C GLU A 284 14.05 16.17 -2.36
N ALA A 285 13.87 15.32 -3.35
CA ALA A 285 13.37 15.71 -4.68
C ALA A 285 11.92 16.21 -4.68
N LEU A 286 11.18 16.03 -3.57
CA LEU A 286 9.81 16.51 -3.42
C LEU A 286 9.69 17.75 -2.52
N LYS A 287 10.79 18.21 -1.90
CA LYS A 287 10.86 19.44 -1.11
C LYS A 287 10.99 20.66 -2.04
#